data_c14ebdce37420b373ea3a6e6b6c9cbc8
#
_entry.id   c14ebdce37420b373ea3a6e6b6c9cbc8
#
_cell.length_a   1.000
_cell.length_b   1.000
_cell.length_c   1.000
_cell.angle_alpha   90.00
_cell.angle_beta   90.00
_cell.angle_gamma   90.00
#
_symmetry.space_group_name_H-M   'P 1'
#
loop_
_entity.id
_entity.type
_entity.pdbx_description
1 polymer ?
#
loop_
_entity_poly.entity_id
_entity_poly.type
_entity_poly.pdbx_seq_one_letter_code
_entity_poly.pdbx_strand_id
1 'polypeptide(L)'
;MVRAHLHISGIVQGVGYRYYTRREAQGIGLTGWVRNLPDGRVEAVLQGTHEQVERMIKWCTRGPEEARVSDIAVAYEEPDSEFPDFGIR
;
A
#
# COMPACT_ATOMS: atom_id res chain seq x y z
N MET A 1 10.36 -9.46 10.37
CA MET A 1 9.86 -8.29 9.65
C MET A 1 10.03 -8.49 8.16
N VAL A 2 9.01 -8.13 7.40
CA VAL A 2 9.03 -8.26 5.93
C VAL A 2 8.66 -6.93 5.29
N ARG A 3 9.04 -6.78 4.02
CA ARG A 3 8.69 -5.62 3.21
C ARG A 3 8.04 -6.10 1.92
N ALA A 4 6.90 -5.51 1.56
CA ALA A 4 6.23 -5.76 0.29
C ALA A 4 6.16 -4.48 -0.51
N HIS A 5 6.43 -4.57 -1.80
CA HIS A 5 6.36 -3.47 -2.75
C HIS A 5 5.21 -3.73 -3.71
N LEU A 6 4.23 -2.84 -3.72
CA LEU A 6 2.98 -3.03 -4.44
C LEU A 6 2.85 -2.03 -5.58
N HIS A 7 2.33 -2.52 -6.72
CA HIS A 7 1.87 -1.68 -7.82
C HIS A 7 0.41 -2.01 -8.06
N ILE A 8 -0.45 -1.01 -7.93
CA ILE A 8 -1.90 -1.17 -7.95
C ILE A 8 -2.44 -0.46 -9.17
N SER A 9 -3.16 -1.19 -10.00
CA SER A 9 -3.73 -0.70 -11.27
C SER A 9 -5.25 -0.65 -11.20
N GLY A 10 -5.84 0.20 -12.03
CA GLY A 10 -7.28 0.37 -12.12
C GLY A 10 -7.68 1.82 -11.90
N ILE A 11 -8.91 2.03 -11.42
CA ILE A 11 -9.38 3.36 -11.03
C ILE A 11 -9.00 3.56 -9.58
N VAL A 12 -7.77 4.05 -9.36
CA VAL A 12 -7.14 4.13 -8.04
C VAL A 12 -6.62 5.53 -7.71
N GLN A 13 -6.64 6.46 -8.67
CA GLN A 13 -6.29 7.86 -8.43
C GLN A 13 -7.56 8.71 -8.44
N GLY A 14 -7.60 9.75 -7.60
CA GLY A 14 -8.75 10.63 -7.50
C GLY A 14 -9.93 10.03 -6.74
N VAL A 15 -9.72 8.93 -6.04
CA VAL A 15 -10.76 8.19 -5.29
C VAL A 15 -10.43 8.05 -3.80
N GLY A 16 -9.40 8.78 -3.33
CA GLY A 16 -8.99 8.72 -1.92
C GLY A 16 -8.11 7.52 -1.58
N TYR A 17 -7.58 6.81 -2.59
CA TYR A 17 -6.83 5.58 -2.36
C TYR A 17 -5.64 5.79 -1.41
N ARG A 18 -4.81 6.81 -1.66
CA ARG A 18 -3.65 7.10 -0.82
C ARG A 18 -4.03 7.43 0.62
N TYR A 19 -5.06 8.24 0.79
CA TYR A 19 -5.54 8.63 2.12
C TYR A 19 -5.99 7.42 2.94
N TYR A 20 -6.84 6.58 2.36
CA TYR A 20 -7.36 5.41 3.05
C TYR A 20 -6.30 4.32 3.24
N THR A 21 -5.35 4.19 2.30
CA THR A 21 -4.22 3.29 2.46
C THR A 21 -3.39 3.67 3.68
N ARG A 22 -3.06 4.97 3.82
CA ARG A 22 -2.32 5.43 5.00
C ARG A 22 -3.09 5.17 6.28
N ARG A 23 -4.37 5.49 6.27
CA ARG A 23 -5.23 5.31 7.44
C ARG A 23 -5.29 3.84 7.88
N GLU A 24 -5.49 2.96 6.93
CA GLU A 24 -5.56 1.52 7.20
C GLU A 24 -4.21 0.98 7.69
N ALA A 25 -3.14 1.37 7.01
CA ALA A 25 -1.79 0.95 7.39
C ALA A 25 -1.41 1.40 8.79
N GLN A 26 -1.75 2.64 9.15
CA GLN A 26 -1.52 3.15 10.51
C GLN A 26 -2.33 2.37 11.54
N GLY A 27 -3.58 2.04 11.23
CA GLY A 27 -4.43 1.25 12.12
C GLY A 27 -3.91 -0.16 12.36
N ILE A 28 -3.26 -0.75 11.35
CA ILE A 28 -2.65 -2.08 11.46
C ILE A 28 -1.30 -2.02 12.18
N GLY A 29 -0.63 -0.88 12.14
CA GLY A 29 0.70 -0.70 12.73
C GLY A 29 1.85 -0.87 11.75
N LEU A 30 1.58 -0.73 10.45
CA LEU A 30 2.60 -0.80 9.41
C LEU A 30 3.35 0.51 9.27
N THR A 31 4.58 0.41 8.78
CA THR A 31 5.36 1.55 8.31
C THR A 31 5.55 1.44 6.80
N GLY A 32 5.96 2.53 6.16
CA GLY A 32 6.16 2.57 4.72
C GLY A 32 5.58 3.83 4.10
N TRP A 33 5.12 3.70 2.86
CA TRP A 33 4.60 4.86 2.13
C TRP A 33 3.71 4.43 0.96
N VAL A 34 2.95 5.40 0.44
CA VAL A 34 2.09 5.23 -0.73
C VAL A 34 2.17 6.49 -1.59
N ARG A 35 2.17 6.32 -2.90
CA ARG A 35 2.18 7.46 -3.83
C ARG A 35 1.46 7.12 -5.14
N ASN A 36 1.03 8.16 -5.86
CA ASN A 36 0.55 8.02 -7.23
C ASN A 36 1.72 7.97 -8.19
N LEU A 37 1.59 7.17 -9.24
CA LEU A 37 2.53 7.16 -10.35
C LEU A 37 1.96 7.94 -11.52
N PRO A 38 2.83 8.47 -12.42
CA PRO A 38 2.36 9.24 -13.58
C PRO A 38 1.49 8.45 -14.55
N ASP A 39 1.60 7.12 -14.55
CA ASP A 39 0.83 6.26 -15.46
C ASP A 39 -0.55 5.88 -14.92
N GLY A 40 -0.97 6.45 -13.80
CA GLY A 40 -2.28 6.21 -13.22
C GLY A 40 -2.31 5.14 -12.13
N ARG A 41 -1.21 4.40 -11.93
CA ARG A 41 -1.13 3.40 -10.87
C ARG A 41 -0.83 4.06 -9.53
N VAL A 42 -1.04 3.28 -8.47
CA VAL A 42 -0.59 3.62 -7.12
C VAL A 42 0.52 2.67 -6.73
N GLU A 43 1.58 3.21 -6.14
CA GLU A 43 2.69 2.43 -5.63
C GLU A 43 2.72 2.52 -4.12
N ALA A 44 2.97 1.39 -3.45
CA ALA A 44 3.06 1.36 -1.99
C ALA A 44 4.18 0.44 -1.53
N VAL A 45 4.82 0.80 -0.44
CA VAL A 45 5.76 -0.06 0.27
C VAL A 45 5.23 -0.26 1.68
N LEU A 46 5.07 -1.52 2.07
CA LEU A 46 4.52 -1.93 3.36
C LEU A 46 5.58 -2.69 4.13
N GLN A 47 5.82 -2.31 5.37
CA GLN A 47 6.80 -2.99 6.22
C GLN A 47 6.22 -3.26 7.60
N GLY A 48 6.38 -4.48 8.07
CA GLY A 48 5.90 -4.93 9.35
C GLY A 48 6.04 -6.43 9.50
N THR A 49 5.26 -7.03 10.38
CA THR A 49 5.21 -8.48 10.48
C THR A 49 4.58 -9.06 9.22
N HIS A 50 4.87 -10.32 8.93
CA HIS A 50 4.27 -11.00 7.78
C HIS A 50 2.74 -10.92 7.83
N GLU A 51 2.16 -11.14 8.99
CA GLU A 51 0.71 -11.10 9.18
C GLU A 51 0.13 -9.71 8.90
N GLN A 52 0.79 -8.66 9.40
CA GLN A 52 0.35 -7.27 9.15
C GLN A 52 0.41 -6.93 7.67
N VAL A 53 1.49 -7.30 7.00
CA VAL A 53 1.68 -7.05 5.56
C VAL A 53 0.63 -7.79 4.75
N GLU A 54 0.39 -9.06 5.03
CA GLU A 54 -0.63 -9.85 4.33
C GLU A 54 -2.03 -9.24 4.48
N ARG A 55 -2.35 -8.81 5.69
CA ARG A 55 -3.63 -8.17 5.98
C ARG A 55 -3.82 -6.89 5.16
N MET A 56 -2.76 -6.09 5.05
CA MET A 56 -2.82 -4.85 4.27
C MET A 56 -2.91 -5.12 2.78
N ILE A 57 -2.20 -6.11 2.26
CA ILE A 57 -2.29 -6.51 0.84
C ILE A 57 -3.73 -6.88 0.51
N LYS A 58 -4.37 -7.65 1.38
CA LYS A 58 -5.76 -8.03 1.20
C LYS A 58 -6.68 -6.82 1.10
N TRP A 59 -6.47 -5.83 1.97
CA TRP A 59 -7.22 -4.58 1.90
C TRP A 59 -6.96 -3.84 0.59
N CYS A 60 -5.70 -3.79 0.14
CA CYS A 60 -5.31 -3.08 -1.09
C CYS A 60 -5.94 -3.69 -2.34
N THR A 61 -6.21 -5.00 -2.35
CA THR A 61 -6.87 -5.64 -3.51
C THR A 61 -8.28 -5.11 -3.72
N ARG A 62 -8.88 -4.57 -2.71
CA ARG A 62 -10.21 -4.00 -2.75
C ARG A 62 -10.18 -2.48 -2.78
N GLY A 63 -9.38 -1.89 -1.90
CA GLY A 63 -9.25 -0.45 -1.75
C GLY A 63 -10.48 0.19 -1.14
N PRO A 64 -10.55 1.53 -1.19
CA PRO A 64 -11.71 2.26 -0.70
C PRO A 64 -12.91 2.08 -1.63
N GLU A 65 -14.07 2.49 -1.15
CA GLU A 65 -15.36 2.21 -1.80
C GLU A 65 -15.41 2.67 -3.26
N GLU A 66 -14.83 3.82 -3.58
CA GLU A 66 -14.88 4.37 -4.94
C GLU A 66 -13.81 3.85 -5.87
N ALA A 67 -12.86 3.08 -5.35
CA ALA A 67 -11.81 2.50 -6.17
C ALA A 67 -12.31 1.28 -6.95
N ARG A 68 -11.65 1.03 -8.08
CA ARG A 68 -11.84 -0.19 -8.87
C ARG A 68 -10.48 -0.74 -9.20
N VAL A 69 -10.03 -1.68 -8.38
CA VAL A 69 -8.72 -2.31 -8.56
C VAL A 69 -8.83 -3.39 -9.62
N SER A 70 -8.06 -3.25 -10.69
CA SER A 70 -8.04 -4.24 -11.78
C SER A 70 -6.91 -5.24 -11.63
N ASP A 71 -5.81 -4.84 -11.00
CA ASP A 71 -4.65 -5.70 -10.81
C ASP A 71 -3.79 -5.17 -9.66
N ILE A 72 -3.11 -6.08 -8.99
CA ILE A 72 -2.14 -5.72 -7.97
C ILE A 72 -0.92 -6.64 -8.11
N ALA A 73 0.25 -6.03 -8.28
CA ALA A 73 1.51 -6.75 -8.34
C ALA A 73 2.22 -6.58 -6.99
N VAL A 74 2.65 -7.69 -6.43
CA VAL A 74 3.31 -7.72 -5.11
C VAL A 74 4.68 -8.35 -5.27
N ALA A 75 5.71 -7.63 -4.82
CA ALA A 75 7.07 -8.15 -4.75
C ALA A 75 7.58 -8.01 -3.32
N TYR A 76 8.03 -9.09 -2.72
CA TYR A 76 8.68 -9.02 -1.41
C TYR A 76 10.15 -8.70 -1.60
N GLU A 77 10.67 -7.85 -0.74
CA GLU A 77 12.07 -7.44 -0.79
C GLU A 77 12.65 -7.40 0.62
N GLU A 78 13.99 -7.35 0.71
CA GLU A 78 14.67 -7.28 1.99
C GLU A 78 14.39 -5.94 2.68
N PRO A 79 13.97 -5.95 3.94
CA PRO A 79 13.78 -4.71 4.70
C PRO A 79 15.15 -4.16 5.14
N ASP A 80 15.78 -3.41 4.25
CA ASP A 80 17.15 -2.89 4.45
C ASP A 80 17.22 -1.62 5.29
N SER A 81 16.07 -1.06 5.64
CA SER A 81 15.97 0.16 6.44
C SER A 81 14.63 0.17 7.16
N GLU A 82 14.46 1.17 8.04
CA GLU A 82 13.20 1.38 8.74
C GLU A 82 12.58 2.69 8.30
N PHE A 83 11.25 2.71 8.29
CA PHE A 83 10.49 3.94 8.06
C PHE A 83 9.98 4.47 9.40
N PRO A 84 9.96 5.80 9.60
CA PRO A 84 9.50 6.36 10.87
C PRO A 84 7.99 6.19 11.08
N ASP A 85 7.23 6.13 9.98
CA ASP A 85 5.77 6.03 10.03
C ASP A 85 5.25 5.49 8.71
N PHE A 86 3.95 5.60 8.47
CA PHE A 86 3.36 5.37 7.16
C PHE A 86 2.92 6.71 6.60
N GLY A 87 3.49 7.09 5.46
CA GLY A 87 3.26 8.40 4.87
C GLY A 87 2.80 8.35 3.42
N ILE A 88 2.33 9.49 2.94
CA ILE A 88 2.01 9.72 1.53
C ILE A 88 3.19 10.49 0.92
N ARG A 89 3.66 10.02 -0.23
CA ARG A 89 4.73 10.67 -0.98
C ARG A 89 4.24 11.32 -2.27
#